data_36bb4374c2868cdaf761b355497b7034
#
_entry.id   36bb4374c2868cdaf761b355497b7034
#
_cell.length_a   1.000
_cell.length_b   1.000
_cell.length_c   1.000
_cell.angle_alpha   90.00
_cell.angle_beta   90.00
_cell.angle_gamma   90.00
#
_symmetry.space_group_name_H-M   'P 1'
#
loop_
_entity.id
_entity.type
_entity.pdbx_description
1 polymer ?
#
loop_
_entity_poly.entity_id
_entity_poly.type
_entity_poly.pdbx_seq_one_letter_code
_entity_poly.pdbx_strand_id
1 'polypeptide(L)'
;MMNKPEDMLVALKKWEQDLAVYFLPSWEDLPTIELYMDQVVALMGQYLAIADQKSETHLPVITASTINNYVRLKLLPPPRKKRYSRLHLAYLLMICALKPTMSISDLQKLLPYDLDEAQMQQIYSDFVSAHAKTSLYFLEQVKNLEPKATEQSMRTFICQSAIISGLVQSLNEQLLSTNKTEK
;
A
#
# COMPACT_ATOMS: atom_id res chain seq x y z
N MET A 1 26.37 14.73 1.56
CA MET A 1 26.81 14.90 0.16
C MET A 1 25.85 14.06 -0.66
N MET A 2 25.19 14.60 -1.68
CA MET A 2 24.31 13.79 -2.55
C MET A 2 25.15 12.77 -3.34
N ASN A 3 24.58 11.61 -3.62
CA ASN A 3 25.22 10.59 -4.46
C ASN A 3 25.50 11.15 -5.87
N LYS A 4 26.46 10.54 -6.57
CA LYS A 4 26.75 10.94 -7.95
C LYS A 4 25.51 10.74 -8.83
N PRO A 5 25.28 11.56 -9.88
CA PRO A 5 24.12 11.41 -10.77
C PRO A 5 23.98 10.01 -11.36
N GLU A 6 25.08 9.32 -11.62
CA GLU A 6 25.11 7.95 -12.12
C GLU A 6 24.52 6.97 -11.11
N ASP A 7 24.86 7.07 -9.83
CA ASP A 7 24.33 6.22 -8.75
C ASP A 7 22.82 6.47 -8.56
N MET A 8 22.40 7.70 -8.70
CA MET A 8 20.98 8.10 -8.60
C MET A 8 20.17 7.56 -9.77
N LEU A 9 20.72 7.55 -11.01
CA LEU A 9 20.07 6.93 -12.16
C LEU A 9 19.93 5.41 -12.01
N VAL A 10 20.94 4.75 -11.45
CA VAL A 10 20.87 3.31 -11.16
C VAL A 10 19.76 3.03 -10.14
N ALA A 11 19.69 3.81 -9.07
CA ALA A 11 18.62 3.69 -8.06
C ALA A 11 17.23 3.96 -8.65
N LEU A 12 17.10 4.95 -9.53
CA LEU A 12 15.86 5.28 -10.21
C LEU A 12 15.36 4.14 -11.11
N LYS A 13 16.25 3.56 -11.93
CA LYS A 13 15.93 2.41 -12.80
C LYS A 13 15.55 1.18 -12.00
N LYS A 14 16.25 0.94 -10.88
CA LYS A 14 15.89 -0.16 -9.99
C LYS A 14 14.48 0.04 -9.42
N TRP A 15 14.19 1.24 -8.91
CA TRP A 15 12.86 1.58 -8.39
C TRP A 15 11.76 1.47 -9.45
N GLU A 16 12.03 1.90 -10.69
CA GLU A 16 11.12 1.74 -11.83
C GLU A 16 10.79 0.26 -12.08
N GLN A 17 11.81 -0.60 -12.10
CA GLN A 17 11.63 -2.05 -12.29
C GLN A 17 10.83 -2.67 -11.14
N ASP A 18 11.10 -2.26 -9.91
CA ASP A 18 10.39 -2.75 -8.71
C ASP A 18 8.91 -2.31 -8.75
N LEU A 19 8.62 -1.06 -9.10
CA LEU A 19 7.26 -0.56 -9.21
C LEU A 19 6.48 -1.16 -10.39
N ALA A 20 7.14 -1.45 -11.52
CA ALA A 20 6.51 -2.04 -12.70
C ALA A 20 5.92 -3.44 -12.45
N VAL A 21 6.40 -4.15 -11.43
CA VAL A 21 5.89 -5.47 -11.03
C VAL A 21 5.04 -5.42 -9.75
N TYR A 22 4.92 -4.27 -9.12
CA TYR A 22 4.15 -4.08 -7.90
C TYR A 22 2.69 -3.75 -8.22
N PHE A 23 1.91 -4.75 -8.58
CA PHE A 23 0.48 -4.65 -8.72
C PHE A 23 -0.21 -5.51 -7.68
N LEU A 24 -1.21 -4.93 -7.02
CA LEU A 24 -2.09 -5.70 -6.14
C LEU A 24 -2.95 -6.65 -6.98
N PRO A 25 -3.21 -7.89 -6.49
CA PRO A 25 -4.09 -8.82 -7.17
C PRO A 25 -5.51 -8.22 -7.31
N SER A 26 -6.21 -8.54 -8.40
CA SER A 26 -7.62 -8.20 -8.52
C SER A 26 -8.46 -8.98 -7.50
N TRP A 27 -9.71 -8.57 -7.30
CA TRP A 27 -10.62 -9.33 -6.43
C TRP A 27 -10.79 -10.78 -6.93
N GLU A 28 -10.85 -10.98 -8.22
CA GLU A 28 -11.03 -12.29 -8.88
C GLU A 28 -9.82 -13.21 -8.68
N ASP A 29 -8.63 -12.64 -8.55
CA ASP A 29 -7.37 -13.38 -8.32
C ASP A 29 -7.19 -13.79 -6.85
N LEU A 30 -7.98 -13.24 -5.93
CA LEU A 30 -7.94 -13.65 -4.53
C LEU A 30 -8.59 -15.02 -4.35
N PRO A 31 -8.05 -15.91 -3.50
CA PRO A 31 -8.61 -17.23 -3.23
C PRO A 31 -10.08 -17.18 -2.81
N THR A 32 -10.91 -18.02 -3.41
CA THR A 32 -12.32 -18.19 -3.03
C THR A 32 -12.52 -19.11 -1.82
N ILE A 33 -11.50 -19.93 -1.51
CA ILE A 33 -11.50 -20.82 -0.35
C ILE A 33 -11.05 -20.07 0.90
N GLU A 34 -11.58 -20.47 2.05
CA GLU A 34 -11.12 -19.94 3.34
C GLU A 34 -9.76 -20.56 3.72
N LEU A 35 -8.84 -19.71 4.18
CA LEU A 35 -7.46 -20.06 4.52
C LEU A 35 -7.23 -20.09 6.03
N TYR A 36 -6.32 -20.94 6.49
CA TYR A 36 -5.78 -20.87 7.84
C TYR A 36 -4.70 -19.78 7.96
N MET A 37 -4.38 -19.37 9.17
CA MET A 37 -3.44 -18.29 9.48
C MET A 37 -2.07 -18.43 8.78
N ASP A 38 -1.51 -19.62 8.81
CA ASP A 38 -0.22 -19.93 8.17
C ASP A 38 -0.26 -19.78 6.65
N GLN A 39 -1.37 -20.19 6.03
CA GLN A 39 -1.61 -20.01 4.60
C GLN A 39 -1.79 -18.53 4.25
N VAL A 40 -2.51 -17.76 5.09
CA VAL A 40 -2.64 -16.31 4.91
C VAL A 40 -1.28 -15.63 4.96
N VAL A 41 -0.46 -15.95 5.97
CA VAL A 41 0.89 -15.37 6.11
C VAL A 41 1.75 -15.70 4.89
N ALA A 42 1.73 -16.97 4.43
CA ALA A 42 2.49 -17.40 3.25
C ALA A 42 2.02 -16.67 1.97
N LEU A 43 0.70 -16.58 1.76
CA LEU A 43 0.12 -15.91 0.59
C LEU A 43 0.38 -14.40 0.59
N MET A 44 0.21 -13.75 1.74
CA MET A 44 0.54 -12.32 1.88
C MET A 44 2.03 -12.07 1.64
N GLY A 45 2.89 -12.99 2.10
CA GLY A 45 4.32 -12.97 1.78
C GLY A 45 4.57 -13.00 0.27
N GLN A 46 3.85 -13.81 -0.50
CA GLN A 46 3.97 -13.87 -1.96
C GLN A 46 3.51 -12.57 -2.63
N TYR A 47 2.34 -12.02 -2.24
CA TYR A 47 1.82 -10.79 -2.82
C TYR A 47 2.69 -9.57 -2.49
N LEU A 48 3.29 -9.54 -1.31
CA LEU A 48 4.13 -8.42 -0.86
C LEU A 48 5.62 -8.61 -1.20
N ALA A 49 6.10 -9.85 -1.42
CA ALA A 49 7.49 -10.15 -1.75
C ALA A 49 7.91 -9.58 -3.12
N ILE A 50 6.97 -9.38 -4.02
CA ILE A 50 7.22 -8.70 -5.30
C ILE A 50 7.69 -7.26 -5.04
N ALA A 51 7.22 -6.66 -3.95
CA ALA A 51 7.64 -5.33 -3.50
C ALA A 51 8.92 -5.33 -2.65
N ASP A 52 9.31 -6.47 -2.05
CA ASP A 52 10.38 -6.57 -1.04
C ASP A 52 11.70 -7.16 -1.58
N GLN A 53 11.67 -7.91 -2.70
CA GLN A 53 12.86 -8.66 -3.15
C GLN A 53 14.05 -7.79 -3.57
N LYS A 54 13.89 -6.46 -3.72
CA LYS A 54 14.96 -5.56 -4.18
C LYS A 54 14.92 -4.14 -3.61
N SER A 55 13.95 -3.79 -2.80
CA SER A 55 13.81 -2.45 -2.26
C SER A 55 14.19 -2.39 -0.78
N GLU A 56 14.99 -1.41 -0.40
CA GLU A 56 15.21 -1.06 1.01
C GLU A 56 13.95 -0.48 1.67
N THR A 57 12.87 -0.29 0.91
CA THR A 57 11.56 0.07 1.44
C THR A 57 10.89 -1.17 1.99
N HIS A 58 11.14 -1.43 3.27
CA HIS A 58 10.53 -2.51 4.02
C HIS A 58 9.01 -2.36 4.08
N LEU A 59 8.30 -3.02 3.15
CA LEU A 59 6.89 -3.31 3.42
C LEU A 59 6.82 -4.17 4.69
N PRO A 60 5.87 -3.92 5.58
CA PRO A 60 5.80 -4.65 6.83
C PRO A 60 5.63 -6.15 6.56
N VAL A 61 6.61 -6.95 6.97
CA VAL A 61 6.50 -8.41 6.96
C VAL A 61 5.25 -8.77 7.77
N ILE A 62 4.24 -9.35 7.11
CA ILE A 62 3.04 -9.81 7.78
C ILE A 62 3.37 -11.10 8.53
N THR A 63 3.10 -11.09 9.84
CA THR A 63 3.19 -12.25 10.71
C THR A 63 1.83 -12.56 11.32
N ALA A 64 1.65 -13.77 11.83
CA ALA A 64 0.46 -14.14 12.60
C ALA A 64 0.19 -13.16 13.77
N SER A 65 1.25 -12.69 14.43
CA SER A 65 1.15 -11.70 15.50
C SER A 65 0.62 -10.36 14.99
N THR A 66 1.08 -9.92 13.82
CA THR A 66 0.61 -8.67 13.17
C THR A 66 -0.88 -8.77 12.81
N ILE A 67 -1.31 -9.89 12.22
CA ILE A 67 -2.72 -10.13 11.87
C ILE A 67 -3.60 -10.14 13.11
N ASN A 68 -3.20 -10.86 14.18
CA ASN A 68 -3.92 -10.88 15.45
C ASN A 68 -4.02 -9.49 16.08
N ASN A 69 -2.97 -8.68 15.95
CA ASN A 69 -3.00 -7.28 16.42
C ASN A 69 -4.01 -6.44 15.64
N TYR A 70 -4.11 -6.61 14.31
CA TYR A 70 -5.11 -5.90 13.51
C TYR A 70 -6.55 -6.30 13.88
N VAL A 71 -6.79 -7.59 14.17
CA VAL A 71 -8.09 -8.05 14.69
C VAL A 71 -8.38 -7.40 16.06
N ARG A 72 -7.42 -7.40 16.98
CA ARG A 72 -7.58 -6.78 18.31
C ARG A 72 -7.87 -5.28 18.23
N LEU A 73 -7.25 -4.59 17.29
CA LEU A 73 -7.45 -3.16 17.03
C LEU A 73 -8.71 -2.86 16.21
N LYS A 74 -9.53 -3.84 15.89
CA LYS A 74 -10.72 -3.70 15.03
C LYS A 74 -10.40 -3.05 13.66
N LEU A 75 -9.23 -3.31 13.13
CA LEU A 75 -8.82 -2.92 11.78
C LEU A 75 -9.09 -4.05 10.78
N LEU A 76 -9.12 -5.28 11.25
CA LEU A 76 -9.45 -6.48 10.51
C LEU A 76 -10.59 -7.20 11.23
N PRO A 77 -11.68 -7.62 10.55
CA PRO A 77 -12.71 -8.47 11.13
C PRO A 77 -12.13 -9.77 11.71
N PRO A 78 -12.75 -10.34 12.77
CA PRO A 78 -12.26 -11.58 13.33
C PRO A 78 -12.53 -12.77 12.37
N PRO A 79 -11.59 -13.71 12.28
CA PRO A 79 -11.76 -14.88 11.43
C PRO A 79 -12.89 -15.78 11.94
N ARG A 80 -13.66 -16.36 11.05
CA ARG A 80 -14.71 -17.30 11.38
C ARG A 80 -14.14 -18.71 11.52
N LYS A 81 -14.28 -19.35 12.69
CA LYS A 81 -13.72 -20.69 12.99
C LYS A 81 -12.21 -20.79 12.66
N LYS A 82 -11.43 -19.73 12.95
CA LYS A 82 -10.00 -19.62 12.66
C LYS A 82 -9.67 -19.63 11.16
N ARG A 83 -10.63 -19.32 10.30
CA ARG A 83 -10.46 -19.25 8.85
C ARG A 83 -10.66 -17.82 8.35
N TYR A 84 -9.87 -17.44 7.39
CA TYR A 84 -9.83 -16.14 6.75
C TYR A 84 -10.37 -16.29 5.33
N SER A 85 -11.39 -15.51 5.00
CA SER A 85 -12.00 -15.47 3.66
C SER A 85 -11.29 -14.46 2.76
N ARG A 86 -11.70 -14.37 1.50
CA ARG A 86 -11.29 -13.37 0.53
C ARG A 86 -11.41 -11.93 1.08
N LEU A 87 -12.47 -11.62 1.81
CA LEU A 87 -12.69 -10.34 2.48
C LEU A 87 -11.51 -9.99 3.40
N HIS A 88 -11.03 -10.93 4.20
CA HIS A 88 -9.89 -10.68 5.09
C HIS A 88 -8.58 -10.42 4.32
N LEU A 89 -8.38 -11.10 3.19
CA LEU A 89 -7.22 -10.87 2.33
C LEU A 89 -7.23 -9.47 1.73
N ALA A 90 -8.40 -9.01 1.26
CA ALA A 90 -8.59 -7.66 0.75
C ALA A 90 -8.24 -6.60 1.82
N TYR A 91 -8.76 -6.74 3.04
CA TYR A 91 -8.39 -5.86 4.16
C TYR A 91 -6.87 -5.85 4.40
N LEU A 92 -6.25 -7.02 4.46
CA LEU A 92 -4.81 -7.13 4.73
C LEU A 92 -3.98 -6.45 3.65
N LEU A 93 -4.34 -6.61 2.38
CA LEU A 93 -3.65 -5.97 1.26
C LEU A 93 -3.78 -4.45 1.32
N MET A 94 -4.98 -3.92 1.57
CA MET A 94 -5.19 -2.48 1.75
C MET A 94 -4.42 -1.93 2.94
N ILE A 95 -4.48 -2.62 4.09
CA ILE A 95 -3.74 -2.22 5.29
C ILE A 95 -2.23 -2.17 5.00
N CYS A 96 -1.67 -3.20 4.36
CA CYS A 96 -0.24 -3.26 4.06
C CYS A 96 0.20 -2.16 3.10
N ALA A 97 -0.59 -1.86 2.08
CA ALA A 97 -0.28 -0.80 1.12
C ALA A 97 -0.33 0.61 1.76
N LEU A 98 -1.25 0.83 2.71
CA LEU A 98 -1.46 2.15 3.32
C LEU A 98 -0.66 2.38 4.60
N LYS A 99 -0.32 1.31 5.34
CA LYS A 99 0.36 1.39 6.64
C LYS A 99 1.69 2.17 6.64
N PRO A 100 2.51 2.16 5.56
CA PRO A 100 3.72 2.97 5.51
C PRO A 100 3.49 4.48 5.64
N THR A 101 2.32 4.96 5.23
CA THR A 101 1.99 6.40 5.16
C THR A 101 0.87 6.84 6.10
N MET A 102 0.17 5.89 6.75
CA MET A 102 -0.99 6.17 7.58
C MET A 102 -0.87 5.56 8.97
N SER A 103 -1.38 6.28 9.97
CA SER A 103 -1.51 5.76 11.34
C SER A 103 -2.61 4.69 11.43
N ILE A 104 -2.57 3.85 12.47
CA ILE A 104 -3.65 2.88 12.74
C ILE A 104 -5.00 3.60 12.93
N SER A 105 -5.00 4.74 13.62
CA SER A 105 -6.22 5.53 13.83
C SER A 105 -6.84 6.04 12.53
N ASP A 106 -6.00 6.43 11.56
CA ASP A 106 -6.49 6.93 10.27
C ASP A 106 -6.97 5.78 9.38
N LEU A 107 -6.29 4.63 9.42
CA LEU A 107 -6.76 3.43 8.76
C LEU A 107 -8.12 2.96 9.29
N GLN A 108 -8.36 3.05 10.61
CA GLN A 108 -9.66 2.72 11.22
C GLN A 108 -10.79 3.67 10.78
N LYS A 109 -10.47 4.92 10.45
CA LYS A 109 -11.47 5.87 9.91
C LYS A 109 -11.71 5.65 8.42
N LEU A 110 -10.66 5.25 7.68
CA LEU A 110 -10.70 5.06 6.25
C LEU A 110 -11.34 3.74 5.84
N LEU A 111 -11.03 2.66 6.55
CA LEU A 111 -11.48 1.31 6.22
C LEU A 111 -12.70 0.95 7.07
N PRO A 112 -13.91 0.87 6.48
CA PRO A 112 -15.10 0.44 7.20
C PRO A 112 -14.93 -0.98 7.77
N TYR A 113 -15.43 -1.23 8.98
CA TYR A 113 -15.15 -2.49 9.71
C TYR A 113 -16.16 -3.61 9.44
N ASP A 114 -17.45 -3.27 9.32
CA ASP A 114 -18.57 -4.22 9.19
C ASP A 114 -19.10 -4.25 7.75
N LEU A 115 -18.28 -4.75 6.82
CA LEU A 115 -18.67 -4.91 5.43
C LEU A 115 -19.05 -6.35 5.12
N ASP A 116 -20.05 -6.52 4.29
CA ASP A 116 -20.29 -7.78 3.60
C ASP A 116 -19.29 -7.98 2.44
N GLU A 117 -19.31 -9.17 1.84
CA GLU A 117 -18.36 -9.51 0.78
C GLU A 117 -18.54 -8.65 -0.48
N ALA A 118 -19.78 -8.29 -0.84
CA ALA A 118 -20.07 -7.50 -2.03
C ALA A 118 -19.60 -6.04 -1.85
N GLN A 119 -19.82 -5.47 -0.67
CA GLN A 119 -19.34 -4.15 -0.32
C GLN A 119 -17.81 -4.09 -0.32
N MET A 120 -17.16 -5.11 0.25
CA MET A 120 -15.70 -5.20 0.25
C MET A 120 -15.15 -5.38 -1.16
N GLN A 121 -15.79 -6.18 -2.01
CA GLN A 121 -15.39 -6.33 -3.41
C GLN A 121 -15.33 -4.99 -4.13
N GLN A 122 -16.37 -4.17 -3.96
CA GLN A 122 -16.42 -2.84 -4.60
C GLN A 122 -15.28 -1.95 -4.10
N ILE A 123 -15.14 -1.82 -2.77
CA ILE A 123 -14.11 -0.97 -2.15
C ILE A 123 -12.70 -1.44 -2.54
N TYR A 124 -12.46 -2.74 -2.51
CA TYR A 124 -11.17 -3.30 -2.88
C TYR A 124 -10.86 -3.09 -4.37
N SER A 125 -11.83 -3.28 -5.26
CA SER A 125 -11.66 -3.07 -6.70
C SER A 125 -11.35 -1.59 -7.02
N ASP A 126 -12.04 -0.66 -6.37
CA ASP A 126 -11.77 0.77 -6.48
C ASP A 126 -10.36 1.11 -5.97
N PHE A 127 -9.96 0.51 -4.84
CA PHE A 127 -8.62 0.67 -4.26
C PHE A 127 -7.53 0.15 -5.19
N VAL A 128 -7.68 -1.05 -5.74
CA VAL A 128 -6.73 -1.64 -6.71
C VAL A 128 -6.60 -0.77 -7.96
N SER A 129 -7.73 -0.28 -8.47
CA SER A 129 -7.75 0.65 -9.62
C SER A 129 -7.02 1.95 -9.31
N ALA A 130 -7.27 2.54 -8.15
CA ALA A 130 -6.59 3.76 -7.71
C ALA A 130 -5.08 3.53 -7.53
N HIS A 131 -4.70 2.41 -6.89
CA HIS A 131 -3.31 2.02 -6.70
C HIS A 131 -2.58 1.88 -8.04
N ALA A 132 -3.16 1.15 -9.00
CA ALA A 132 -2.56 0.95 -10.32
C ALA A 132 -2.40 2.27 -11.09
N LYS A 133 -3.44 3.13 -11.12
CA LYS A 133 -3.38 4.44 -11.77
C LYS A 133 -2.30 5.34 -11.17
N THR A 134 -2.20 5.36 -9.83
CA THR A 134 -1.20 6.17 -9.13
C THR A 134 0.20 5.66 -9.42
N SER A 135 0.41 4.34 -9.39
CA SER A 135 1.70 3.72 -9.70
C SER A 135 2.15 4.03 -11.13
N LEU A 136 1.25 3.91 -12.12
CA LEU A 136 1.54 4.25 -13.51
C LEU A 136 1.87 5.74 -13.69
N TYR A 137 1.13 6.62 -13.02
CA TYR A 137 1.40 8.06 -13.04
C TYR A 137 2.81 8.36 -12.53
N PHE A 138 3.22 7.79 -11.39
CA PHE A 138 4.56 7.99 -10.85
C PHE A 138 5.66 7.39 -11.73
N LEU A 139 5.41 6.22 -12.32
CA LEU A 139 6.32 5.62 -13.31
C LEU A 139 6.58 6.57 -14.48
N GLU A 140 5.56 7.22 -15.00
CA GLU A 140 5.69 8.19 -16.08
C GLU A 140 6.51 9.41 -15.65
N GLN A 141 6.29 9.93 -14.43
CA GLN A 141 7.09 11.05 -13.90
C GLN A 141 8.57 10.68 -13.80
N VAL A 142 8.89 9.47 -13.35
CA VAL A 142 10.27 8.97 -13.25
C VAL A 142 10.90 8.83 -14.64
N LYS A 143 10.21 8.24 -15.61
CA LYS A 143 10.68 8.11 -17.00
C LYS A 143 10.96 9.46 -17.65
N ASN A 144 10.15 10.48 -17.36
CA ASN A 144 10.36 11.83 -17.87
C ASN A 144 11.57 12.54 -17.24
N LEU A 145 11.99 12.11 -16.05
CA LEU A 145 13.16 12.67 -15.36
C LEU A 145 14.48 12.08 -15.90
N GLU A 146 14.52 10.80 -16.26
CA GLU A 146 15.74 10.09 -16.68
C GLU A 146 16.56 10.79 -17.77
N PRO A 147 15.97 11.27 -18.91
CA PRO A 147 16.74 11.87 -20.00
C PRO A 147 17.40 13.19 -19.63
N LYS A 148 16.96 13.82 -18.55
CA LYS A 148 17.40 15.14 -18.08
C LYS A 148 18.07 15.07 -16.70
N ALA A 149 18.49 13.87 -16.29
CA ALA A 149 18.99 13.61 -14.96
C ALA A 149 20.33 14.33 -14.71
N THR A 150 20.24 15.45 -14.04
CA THR A 150 21.37 16.19 -13.45
C THR A 150 21.22 16.16 -11.94
N GLU A 151 22.29 16.43 -11.19
CA GLU A 151 22.20 16.56 -9.73
C GLU A 151 21.11 17.58 -9.32
N GLN A 152 20.98 18.67 -10.06
CA GLN A 152 19.99 19.70 -9.76
C GLN A 152 18.57 19.25 -10.06
N SER A 153 18.30 18.56 -11.18
CA SER A 153 16.96 18.04 -11.49
C SER A 153 16.51 16.98 -10.50
N MET A 154 17.43 16.11 -10.09
CA MET A 154 17.16 15.10 -9.05
C MET A 154 16.86 15.74 -7.70
N ARG A 155 17.64 16.74 -7.28
CA ARG A 155 17.40 17.50 -6.06
C ARG A 155 16.03 18.17 -6.09
N THR A 156 15.68 18.81 -7.20
CA THR A 156 14.38 19.46 -7.40
C THR A 156 13.24 18.45 -7.30
N PHE A 157 13.37 17.28 -7.95
CA PHE A 157 12.37 16.22 -7.89
C PHE A 157 12.15 15.69 -6.46
N ILE A 158 13.24 15.46 -5.72
CA ILE A 158 13.16 15.02 -4.31
C ILE A 158 12.42 16.08 -3.46
N CYS A 159 12.77 17.36 -3.62
CA CYS A 159 12.10 18.45 -2.89
C CYS A 159 10.61 18.53 -3.25
N GLN A 160 10.26 18.45 -4.53
CA GLN A 160 8.86 18.46 -4.98
C GLN A 160 8.08 17.27 -4.41
N SER A 161 8.64 16.06 -4.47
CA SER A 161 8.01 14.86 -3.92
C SER A 161 7.79 14.98 -2.41
N ALA A 162 8.74 15.51 -1.66
CA ALA A 162 8.62 15.74 -0.24
C ALA A 162 7.52 16.77 0.11
N ILE A 163 7.46 17.89 -0.66
CA ILE A 163 6.42 18.91 -0.49
C ILE A 163 5.04 18.33 -0.79
N ILE A 164 4.89 17.60 -1.90
CA ILE A 164 3.62 16.94 -2.27
C ILE A 164 3.20 15.98 -1.17
N SER A 165 4.11 15.15 -0.66
CA SER A 165 3.83 14.21 0.43
C SER A 165 3.30 14.93 1.68
N GLY A 166 3.91 16.04 2.09
CA GLY A 166 3.45 16.82 3.23
C GLY A 166 2.07 17.46 3.01
N LEU A 167 1.81 18.00 1.82
CA LEU A 167 0.51 18.58 1.47
C LEU A 167 -0.60 17.51 1.46
N VAL A 168 -0.32 16.35 0.87
CA VAL A 168 -1.27 15.22 0.83
C VAL A 168 -1.55 14.71 2.25
N GLN A 169 -0.53 14.58 3.09
CA GLN A 169 -0.72 14.17 4.48
C GLN A 169 -1.62 15.16 5.24
N SER A 170 -1.35 16.46 5.13
CA SER A 170 -2.17 17.49 5.77
C SER A 170 -3.63 17.45 5.30
N LEU A 171 -3.86 17.28 3.99
CA LEU A 171 -5.20 17.13 3.44
C LEU A 171 -5.92 15.88 3.97
N ASN A 172 -5.23 14.74 4.00
CA ASN A 172 -5.79 13.48 4.53
C ASN A 172 -6.19 13.62 6.00
N GLU A 173 -5.36 14.26 6.82
CA GLU A 173 -5.67 14.54 8.24
C GLU A 173 -6.94 15.38 8.38
N GLN A 174 -7.12 16.40 7.55
CA GLN A 174 -8.33 17.23 7.55
C GLN A 174 -9.57 16.42 7.14
N LEU A 175 -9.50 15.69 6.02
CA LEU A 175 -10.62 14.88 5.52
C LEU A 175 -11.05 13.80 6.52
N LEU A 176 -10.08 13.12 7.17
CA LEU A 176 -10.36 12.11 8.17
C LEU A 176 -10.80 12.68 9.53
N SER A 177 -10.59 13.98 9.78
CA SER A 177 -11.07 14.64 10.98
C SER A 177 -12.53 15.10 10.90
N THR A 178 -13.04 15.42 9.70
CA THR A 178 -14.41 15.90 9.48
C THR A 178 -15.48 14.85 9.77
N ASN A 179 -15.14 13.55 9.72
CA ASN A 179 -16.07 12.46 10.07
C ASN A 179 -16.44 12.37 11.57
N LYS A 180 -16.01 13.32 12.41
CA LYS A 180 -16.35 13.36 13.86
C LYS A 180 -17.60 14.19 14.19
N THR A 181 -18.25 14.83 13.23
CA THR A 181 -19.29 15.85 13.53
C THR A 181 -20.72 15.36 13.37
N GLU A 182 -20.94 14.08 13.02
CA GLU A 182 -22.29 13.49 12.97
C GLU A 182 -22.41 12.31 13.94
N LYS A 183 -22.61 12.63 15.22
CA LYS A 183 -23.20 11.75 16.24
C LYS A 183 -24.02 12.56 17.20
#